data_31e4993589089c1b3b34d5a3a675bf15
#
_entry.id   31e4993589089c1b3b34d5a3a675bf15
#
_cell.length_a   1.000
_cell.length_b   1.000
_cell.length_c   1.000
_cell.angle_alpha   90.00
_cell.angle_beta   90.00
_cell.angle_gamma   90.00
#
_symmetry.space_group_name_H-M   'P 1'
#
loop_
_entity.id
_entity.type
_entity.pdbx_description
1 polymer ?
#
loop_
_entity_poly.entity_id
_entity_poly.type
_entity_poly.pdbx_seq_one_letter_code
_entity_poly.pdbx_strand_id
1 'polypeptide(L)'
;MAQEGRSYGGLTREERDAQRRQRLLETAKEIIGTQGYAATTIPGVCAASKVSTRHFYEIYPGKEDLFVDLYDRITADSYARVATSLTATAGEPISERVPAAVLAYLDPMLKDPRVARIAFVEIMGASPRIEKLRLDYRETLVEIVGTECAASVGRGEILDRDWRFAALALVGAVTAIVYDWALHQPRSSREALETQLADLALVLLTADPPA
;
A
#
# COMPACT_ATOMS: atom_id res chain seq x y z
N MET A 1 9.31 49.52 14.53
CA MET A 1 10.44 48.91 13.82
C MET A 1 10.52 47.46 14.31
N ALA A 2 10.00 46.55 13.54
CA ALA A 2 10.02 45.10 13.84
C ALA A 2 11.41 44.56 13.43
N GLN A 3 12.11 43.93 14.38
CA GLN A 3 13.37 43.21 14.12
C GLN A 3 13.06 41.98 13.29
N GLU A 4 13.42 42.01 11.99
CA GLU A 4 13.57 40.81 11.20
C GLU A 4 14.69 39.95 11.77
N GLY A 5 14.33 38.85 12.43
CA GLY A 5 15.24 37.83 12.90
C GLY A 5 15.93 37.18 11.71
N ARG A 6 17.23 37.44 11.53
CA ARG A 6 18.12 36.78 10.55
C ARG A 6 18.08 35.28 10.79
N SER A 7 17.43 34.55 9.88
CA SER A 7 17.55 33.11 9.73
C SER A 7 18.98 32.78 9.28
N TYR A 8 19.82 32.40 10.21
CA TYR A 8 21.10 31.75 9.93
C TYR A 8 20.76 30.30 9.54
N GLY A 9 21.09 29.90 8.33
CA GLY A 9 21.01 28.60 7.62
C GLY A 9 20.81 27.27 8.37
N GLY A 10 19.92 27.21 9.35
CA GLY A 10 19.60 25.99 10.09
C GLY A 10 18.12 25.65 9.94
N LEU A 11 17.85 24.37 9.70
CA LEU A 11 16.49 23.81 9.65
C LEU A 11 15.71 24.17 10.93
N THR A 12 14.42 24.42 10.78
CA THR A 12 13.49 24.55 11.91
C THR A 12 13.42 23.25 12.73
N ARG A 13 12.83 23.28 13.90
CA ARG A 13 12.60 22.07 14.70
C ARG A 13 11.73 21.08 13.92
N GLU A 14 10.67 21.56 13.29
CA GLU A 14 9.75 20.75 12.49
C GLU A 14 10.44 20.10 11.30
N GLU A 15 11.26 20.82 10.56
CA GLU A 15 12.05 20.28 9.45
C GLU A 15 13.04 19.21 9.92
N ARG A 16 13.68 19.39 11.08
CA ARG A 16 14.57 18.38 11.65
C ARG A 16 13.79 17.11 12.06
N ASP A 17 12.60 17.26 12.63
CA ASP A 17 11.79 16.13 13.03
C ASP A 17 11.23 15.39 11.83
N ALA A 18 10.82 16.10 10.77
CA ALA A 18 10.44 15.50 9.49
C ALA A 18 11.60 14.70 8.85
N GLN A 19 12.83 15.24 8.87
CA GLN A 19 13.99 14.51 8.37
C GLN A 19 14.32 13.28 9.21
N ARG A 20 14.18 13.34 10.54
CA ARG A 20 14.38 12.18 11.43
C ARG A 20 13.32 11.11 11.13
N ARG A 21 12.04 11.52 11.03
CA ARG A 21 10.93 10.65 10.68
C ARG A 21 11.18 9.94 9.35
N GLN A 22 11.62 10.67 8.32
CA GLN A 22 11.94 10.09 7.03
C GLN A 22 13.06 9.04 7.13
N ARG A 23 14.16 9.34 7.84
CA ARG A 23 15.25 8.38 8.04
C ARG A 23 14.81 7.12 8.80
N LEU A 24 13.98 7.28 9.83
CA LEU A 24 13.41 6.16 10.58
C LEU A 24 12.56 5.26 9.67
N LEU A 25 11.72 5.85 8.82
CA LEU A 25 10.86 5.12 7.88
C LEU A 25 11.65 4.38 6.80
N GLU A 26 12.66 5.04 6.19
CA GLU A 26 13.53 4.39 5.20
C GLU A 26 14.30 3.21 5.83
N THR A 27 14.82 3.40 7.04
CA THR A 27 15.50 2.34 7.78
C THR A 27 14.56 1.22 8.19
N ALA A 28 13.33 1.55 8.64
CA ALA A 28 12.31 0.56 8.97
C ALA A 28 11.92 -0.26 7.74
N LYS A 29 11.73 0.39 6.58
CA LYS A 29 11.48 -0.29 5.30
C LYS A 29 12.59 -1.30 4.97
N GLU A 30 13.85 -0.91 5.11
CA GLU A 30 14.99 -1.80 4.89
C GLU A 30 15.00 -2.99 5.84
N ILE A 31 14.92 -2.73 7.16
CA ILE A 31 15.03 -3.78 8.18
C ILE A 31 13.81 -4.71 8.14
N ILE A 32 12.60 -4.16 8.14
CA ILE A 32 11.37 -4.97 8.13
C ILE A 32 11.24 -5.75 6.83
N GLY A 33 11.53 -5.11 5.70
CA GLY A 33 11.45 -5.74 4.39
C GLY A 33 12.48 -6.86 4.15
N THR A 34 13.59 -6.88 4.92
CA THR A 34 14.64 -7.90 4.78
C THR A 34 14.63 -8.92 5.92
N GLN A 35 14.48 -8.48 7.17
CA GLN A 35 14.61 -9.30 8.38
C GLN A 35 13.25 -9.65 9.02
N GLY A 36 12.20 -8.91 8.66
CA GLY A 36 10.85 -9.07 9.20
C GLY A 36 10.54 -8.17 10.39
N TYR A 37 9.23 -7.95 10.63
CA TYR A 37 8.75 -7.12 11.73
C TYR A 37 9.10 -7.69 13.11
N ALA A 38 8.99 -9.00 13.29
CA ALA A 38 9.28 -9.66 14.58
C ALA A 38 10.73 -9.45 15.03
N ALA A 39 11.69 -9.56 14.11
CA ALA A 39 13.12 -9.37 14.37
C ALA A 39 13.53 -7.89 14.52
N THR A 40 12.69 -6.95 14.11
CA THR A 40 12.98 -5.52 14.17
C THR A 40 12.93 -5.00 15.60
N THR A 41 13.98 -4.28 16.03
CA THR A 41 14.07 -3.65 17.35
C THR A 41 14.25 -2.15 17.26
N ILE A 42 13.70 -1.39 18.24
CA ILE A 42 13.88 0.09 18.27
C ILE A 42 15.35 0.48 18.33
N PRO A 43 16.21 -0.14 19.19
CA PRO A 43 17.64 0.19 19.18
C PRO A 43 18.30 -0.07 17.82
N GLY A 44 17.94 -1.16 17.14
CA GLY A 44 18.48 -1.51 15.82
C GLY A 44 18.10 -0.45 14.76
N VAL A 45 16.82 -0.04 14.72
CA VAL A 45 16.36 1.02 13.83
C VAL A 45 17.04 2.35 14.15
N CYS A 46 17.18 2.73 15.42
CA CYS A 46 17.84 3.96 15.85
C CYS A 46 19.32 3.99 15.44
N ALA A 47 20.05 2.91 15.65
CA ALA A 47 21.44 2.79 15.29
C ALA A 47 21.65 2.93 13.77
N ALA A 48 20.87 2.20 12.99
CA ALA A 48 20.96 2.21 11.52
C ALA A 48 20.53 3.57 10.91
N SER A 49 19.48 4.20 11.44
CA SER A 49 18.99 5.51 10.97
C SER A 49 19.80 6.69 11.46
N LYS A 50 20.75 6.48 12.41
CA LYS A 50 21.49 7.54 13.10
C LYS A 50 20.57 8.54 13.82
N VAL A 51 19.45 8.04 14.38
CA VAL A 51 18.51 8.78 15.22
C VAL A 51 18.62 8.24 16.64
N SER A 52 18.78 9.11 17.63
CA SER A 52 18.87 8.66 19.03
C SER A 52 17.53 8.05 19.50
N THR A 53 17.58 7.10 20.41
CA THR A 53 16.39 6.49 21.02
C THR A 53 15.46 7.54 21.65
N ARG A 54 16.03 8.61 22.25
CA ARG A 54 15.25 9.73 22.75
C ARG A 54 14.43 10.38 21.64
N HIS A 55 15.06 10.73 20.51
CA HIS A 55 14.36 11.35 19.39
C HIS A 55 13.38 10.38 18.70
N PHE A 56 13.63 9.07 18.76
CA PHE A 56 12.65 8.09 18.32
C PHE A 56 11.35 8.21 19.11
N TYR A 57 11.43 8.20 20.46
CA TYR A 57 10.25 8.30 21.32
C TYR A 57 9.57 9.69 21.32
N GLU A 58 10.26 10.73 20.85
CA GLU A 58 9.63 12.03 20.57
C GLU A 58 8.72 11.97 19.32
N ILE A 59 8.95 11.00 18.38
CA ILE A 59 8.21 10.86 17.12
C ILE A 59 7.21 9.71 17.18
N TYR A 60 7.62 8.55 17.72
CA TYR A 60 6.83 7.33 17.79
C TYR A 60 6.77 6.79 19.21
N PRO A 61 5.56 6.52 19.77
CA PRO A 61 5.42 5.86 21.07
C PRO A 61 6.05 4.46 21.12
N GLY A 62 6.10 3.75 19.96
CA GLY A 62 6.63 2.40 19.90
C GLY A 62 6.94 1.92 18.49
N LYS A 63 7.44 0.68 18.40
CA LYS A 63 7.76 0.01 17.12
C LYS A 63 6.52 -0.14 16.24
N GLU A 64 5.37 -0.40 16.86
CA GLU A 64 4.12 -0.57 16.17
C GLU A 64 3.67 0.72 15.46
N ASP A 65 3.85 1.89 16.10
CA ASP A 65 3.49 3.18 15.50
C ASP A 65 4.39 3.54 14.30
N LEU A 66 5.67 3.17 14.37
CA LEU A 66 6.57 3.28 13.24
C LEU A 66 6.12 2.39 12.08
N PHE A 67 5.70 1.14 12.37
CA PHE A 67 5.21 0.21 11.35
C PHE A 67 3.90 0.70 10.73
N VAL A 68 2.98 1.19 11.53
CA VAL A 68 1.71 1.78 11.06
C VAL A 68 1.98 2.95 10.12
N ASP A 69 2.83 3.91 10.50
CA ASP A 69 3.19 5.04 9.62
C ASP A 69 3.84 4.59 8.30
N LEU A 70 4.69 3.56 8.35
CA LEU A 70 5.29 2.98 7.14
C LEU A 70 4.23 2.36 6.23
N TYR A 71 3.32 1.57 6.80
CA TYR A 71 2.24 0.91 6.06
C TYR A 71 1.24 1.91 5.48
N ASP A 72 0.86 2.93 6.26
CA ASP A 72 -0.03 4.02 5.82
C ASP A 72 0.54 4.74 4.60
N ARG A 73 1.84 5.02 4.57
CA ARG A 73 2.50 5.67 3.43
C ARG A 73 2.50 4.79 2.18
N ILE A 74 2.80 3.50 2.33
CA ILE A 74 2.77 2.54 1.21
C ILE A 74 1.36 2.49 0.63
N THR A 75 0.35 2.38 1.48
CA THR A 75 -1.05 2.26 1.07
C THR A 75 -1.57 3.55 0.45
N ALA A 76 -1.24 4.71 1.05
CA ALA A 76 -1.64 6.01 0.52
C ALA A 76 -1.04 6.27 -0.88
N ASP A 77 0.21 5.91 -1.13
CA ASP A 77 0.81 6.02 -2.48
C ASP A 77 0.06 5.13 -3.48
N SER A 78 -0.26 3.89 -3.12
CA SER A 78 -1.01 2.97 -3.97
C SER A 78 -2.41 3.51 -4.29
N TYR A 79 -3.14 4.03 -3.30
CA TYR A 79 -4.48 4.59 -3.53
C TYR A 79 -4.46 5.86 -4.38
N ALA A 80 -3.47 6.73 -4.17
CA ALA A 80 -3.31 7.92 -5.00
C ALA A 80 -3.05 7.56 -6.47
N ARG A 81 -2.29 6.51 -6.73
CA ARG A 81 -2.04 5.98 -8.08
C ARG A 81 -3.30 5.39 -8.71
N VAL A 82 -4.10 4.63 -7.94
CA VAL A 82 -5.39 4.12 -8.42
C VAL A 82 -6.32 5.28 -8.81
N ALA A 83 -6.47 6.28 -7.94
CA ALA A 83 -7.30 7.44 -8.23
C ALA A 83 -6.84 8.20 -9.49
N THR A 84 -5.52 8.38 -9.64
CA THR A 84 -4.93 8.99 -10.84
C THR A 84 -5.21 8.16 -12.09
N SER A 85 -5.03 6.83 -12.01
CA SER A 85 -5.29 5.90 -13.12
C SER A 85 -6.75 5.92 -13.55
N LEU A 86 -7.70 5.81 -12.60
CA LEU A 86 -9.13 5.84 -12.89
C LEU A 86 -9.57 7.19 -13.49
N THR A 87 -8.96 8.30 -13.04
CA THR A 87 -9.20 9.61 -13.62
C THR A 87 -8.68 9.71 -15.06
N ALA A 88 -7.47 9.22 -15.30
CA ALA A 88 -6.84 9.26 -16.62
C ALA A 88 -7.57 8.39 -17.65
N THR A 89 -8.19 7.28 -17.19
CA THR A 89 -8.91 6.33 -18.05
C THR A 89 -10.44 6.47 -17.98
N ALA A 90 -10.97 7.58 -17.45
CA ALA A 90 -12.41 7.75 -17.20
C ALA A 90 -13.30 7.59 -18.44
N GLY A 91 -12.78 7.89 -19.64
CA GLY A 91 -13.48 7.73 -20.93
C GLY A 91 -13.30 6.35 -21.59
N GLU A 92 -12.44 5.51 -21.05
CA GLU A 92 -12.13 4.20 -21.60
C GLU A 92 -13.12 3.12 -21.11
N PRO A 93 -13.28 1.99 -21.82
CA PRO A 93 -14.10 0.88 -21.37
C PRO A 93 -13.53 0.23 -20.12
N ILE A 94 -14.37 -0.53 -19.37
CA ILE A 94 -13.95 -1.23 -18.15
C ILE A 94 -12.76 -2.16 -18.42
N SER A 95 -12.66 -2.74 -19.62
CA SER A 95 -11.56 -3.61 -20.05
C SER A 95 -10.18 -2.93 -20.06
N GLU A 96 -10.12 -1.61 -20.10
CA GLU A 96 -8.90 -0.81 -20.02
C GLU A 96 -8.72 -0.23 -18.62
N ARG A 97 -9.80 0.24 -18.00
CA ARG A 97 -9.74 0.91 -16.69
C ARG A 97 -9.35 -0.04 -15.57
N VAL A 98 -9.92 -1.25 -15.52
CA VAL A 98 -9.65 -2.22 -14.44
C VAL A 98 -8.20 -2.69 -14.45
N PRO A 99 -7.62 -3.15 -15.57
CA PRO A 99 -6.20 -3.47 -15.65
C PRO A 99 -5.30 -2.31 -15.23
N ALA A 100 -5.56 -1.11 -15.74
CA ALA A 100 -4.77 0.08 -15.42
C ALA A 100 -4.82 0.40 -13.91
N ALA A 101 -5.98 0.29 -13.26
CA ALA A 101 -6.12 0.51 -11.82
C ALA A 101 -5.40 -0.56 -10.98
N VAL A 102 -5.50 -1.84 -11.37
CA VAL A 102 -4.79 -2.94 -10.70
C VAL A 102 -3.29 -2.76 -10.79
N LEU A 103 -2.77 -2.46 -11.97
CA LEU A 103 -1.34 -2.19 -12.18
C LEU A 103 -0.87 -0.96 -11.38
N ALA A 104 -1.66 0.10 -11.36
CA ALA A 104 -1.37 1.30 -10.58
C ALA A 104 -1.31 1.01 -9.07
N TYR A 105 -2.20 0.16 -8.55
CA TYR A 105 -2.19 -0.28 -7.16
C TYR A 105 -0.93 -1.07 -6.81
N LEU A 106 -0.53 -1.99 -7.69
CA LEU A 106 0.57 -2.92 -7.45
C LEU A 106 1.96 -2.30 -7.71
N ASP A 107 2.06 -1.30 -8.57
CA ASP A 107 3.33 -0.72 -9.04
C ASP A 107 4.30 -0.35 -7.90
N PRO A 108 3.92 0.42 -6.85
CA PRO A 108 4.86 0.77 -5.77
C PRO A 108 5.28 -0.45 -4.93
N MET A 109 4.42 -1.46 -4.85
CA MET A 109 4.67 -2.66 -4.05
C MET A 109 5.55 -3.67 -4.79
N LEU A 110 5.35 -3.86 -6.10
CA LEU A 110 6.11 -4.83 -6.89
C LEU A 110 7.45 -4.29 -7.41
N LYS A 111 7.65 -2.97 -7.43
CA LYS A 111 8.95 -2.35 -7.77
C LYS A 111 10.05 -2.65 -6.76
N ASP A 112 9.69 -2.78 -5.49
CA ASP A 112 10.61 -3.05 -4.40
C ASP A 112 10.12 -4.27 -3.62
N PRO A 113 10.80 -5.44 -3.73
CA PRO A 113 10.40 -6.66 -3.03
C PRO A 113 10.26 -6.49 -1.51
N ARG A 114 10.97 -5.52 -0.91
CA ARG A 114 10.84 -5.19 0.51
C ARG A 114 9.48 -4.59 0.82
N VAL A 115 8.97 -3.75 -0.09
CA VAL A 115 7.63 -3.15 0.04
C VAL A 115 6.55 -4.22 -0.12
N ALA A 116 6.68 -5.12 -1.10
CA ALA A 116 5.77 -6.26 -1.26
C ALA A 116 5.74 -7.12 0.02
N ARG A 117 6.90 -7.43 0.58
CA ARG A 117 7.00 -8.19 1.83
C ARG A 117 6.31 -7.46 3.00
N ILE A 118 6.54 -6.16 3.18
CA ILE A 118 5.88 -5.36 4.22
C ILE A 118 4.37 -5.38 4.04
N ALA A 119 3.89 -5.09 2.82
CA ALA A 119 2.48 -4.89 2.54
C ALA A 119 1.65 -6.18 2.55
N PHE A 120 2.24 -7.32 2.22
CA PHE A 120 1.50 -8.58 2.06
C PHE A 120 1.91 -9.67 3.06
N VAL A 121 3.11 -9.61 3.65
CA VAL A 121 3.63 -10.65 4.55
C VAL A 121 3.70 -10.13 5.99
N GLU A 122 4.49 -9.10 6.24
CA GLU A 122 4.80 -8.65 7.60
C GLU A 122 3.60 -7.97 8.30
N ILE A 123 2.61 -7.51 7.54
CA ILE A 123 1.34 -6.99 8.05
C ILE A 123 0.48 -8.09 8.70
N MET A 124 0.65 -9.34 8.27
CA MET A 124 -0.18 -10.46 8.70
C MET A 124 0.20 -10.92 10.12
N GLY A 125 -0.73 -10.80 11.07
CA GLY A 125 -0.53 -11.31 12.43
C GLY A 125 0.51 -10.56 13.28
N ALA A 126 0.96 -9.37 12.87
CA ALA A 126 1.96 -8.60 13.61
C ALA A 126 1.45 -8.15 15.00
N SER A 127 0.20 -7.72 15.10
CA SER A 127 -0.51 -7.44 16.35
C SER A 127 -2.03 -7.30 16.10
N PRO A 128 -2.88 -7.34 17.15
CA PRO A 128 -4.32 -7.10 16.98
C PRO A 128 -4.66 -5.72 16.38
N ARG A 129 -3.88 -4.68 16.72
CA ARG A 129 -4.06 -3.33 16.17
C ARG A 129 -3.69 -3.28 14.68
N ILE A 130 -2.58 -3.89 14.30
CA ILE A 130 -2.13 -3.96 12.92
C ILE A 130 -3.10 -4.81 12.09
N GLU A 131 -3.62 -5.91 12.63
CA GLU A 131 -4.60 -6.74 11.96
C GLU A 131 -5.91 -5.96 11.70
N LYS A 132 -6.38 -5.18 12.68
CA LYS A 132 -7.54 -4.30 12.47
C LYS A 132 -7.27 -3.29 11.34
N LEU A 133 -6.11 -2.64 11.36
CA LEU A 133 -5.68 -1.70 10.32
C LEU A 133 -5.70 -2.36 8.93
N ARG A 134 -5.14 -3.57 8.81
CA ARG A 134 -5.15 -4.34 7.56
C ARG A 134 -6.57 -4.60 7.05
N LEU A 135 -7.48 -4.93 7.97
CA LEU A 135 -8.90 -5.17 7.62
C LEU A 135 -9.59 -3.88 7.17
N ASP A 136 -9.32 -2.76 7.82
CA ASP A 136 -9.87 -1.45 7.45
C ASP A 136 -9.38 -1.04 6.03
N TYR A 137 -8.10 -1.23 5.70
CA TYR A 137 -7.57 -0.99 4.35
C TYR A 137 -8.15 -1.94 3.29
N ARG A 138 -8.34 -3.22 3.65
CA ARG A 138 -9.01 -4.18 2.76
C ARG A 138 -10.43 -3.71 2.42
N GLU A 139 -11.18 -3.25 3.42
CA GLU A 139 -12.54 -2.74 3.20
C GLU A 139 -12.55 -1.53 2.27
N THR A 140 -11.61 -0.59 2.47
CA THR A 140 -11.45 0.56 1.56
C THR A 140 -11.21 0.12 0.11
N LEU A 141 -10.40 -0.91 -0.12
CA LEU A 141 -10.19 -1.44 -1.48
C LEU A 141 -11.47 -2.05 -2.05
N VAL A 142 -12.22 -2.81 -1.24
CA VAL A 142 -13.51 -3.38 -1.66
C VAL A 142 -14.49 -2.26 -2.03
N GLU A 143 -14.52 -1.16 -1.29
CA GLU A 143 -15.35 0.01 -1.60
C GLU A 143 -14.92 0.71 -2.90
N ILE A 144 -13.61 0.86 -3.14
CA ILE A 144 -13.08 1.45 -4.40
C ILE A 144 -13.52 0.59 -5.60
N VAL A 145 -13.34 -0.73 -5.51
CA VAL A 145 -13.76 -1.65 -6.59
C VAL A 145 -15.28 -1.60 -6.78
N GLY A 146 -16.06 -1.62 -5.70
CA GLY A 146 -17.51 -1.53 -5.75
C GLY A 146 -18.00 -0.23 -6.40
N THR A 147 -17.34 0.89 -6.11
CA THR A 147 -17.64 2.20 -6.72
C THR A 147 -17.39 2.18 -8.24
N GLU A 148 -16.29 1.60 -8.68
CA GLU A 148 -15.99 1.45 -10.11
C GLU A 148 -16.98 0.53 -10.81
N CYS A 149 -17.37 -0.59 -10.18
CA CYS A 149 -18.43 -1.48 -10.70
C CYS A 149 -19.76 -0.74 -10.83
N ALA A 150 -20.19 0.02 -9.82
CA ALA A 150 -21.45 0.79 -9.87
C ALA A 150 -21.42 1.83 -11.00
N ALA A 151 -20.28 2.51 -11.19
CA ALA A 151 -20.10 3.44 -12.30
C ALA A 151 -20.16 2.73 -13.66
N SER A 152 -19.58 1.51 -13.77
CA SER A 152 -19.61 0.69 -14.99
C SER A 152 -21.01 0.17 -15.33
N VAL A 153 -21.80 -0.20 -14.31
CA VAL A 153 -23.24 -0.50 -14.48
C VAL A 153 -23.98 0.73 -15.03
N GLY A 154 -23.74 1.91 -14.48
CA GLY A 154 -24.35 3.15 -14.97
C GLY A 154 -23.99 3.49 -16.43
N ARG A 155 -22.87 3.01 -16.94
CA ARG A 155 -22.46 3.13 -18.34
C ARG A 155 -22.95 1.98 -19.24
N GLY A 156 -23.59 0.97 -18.65
CA GLY A 156 -24.07 -0.22 -19.37
C GLY A 156 -22.96 -1.18 -19.80
N GLU A 157 -21.82 -1.13 -19.16
CA GLU A 157 -20.65 -1.97 -19.49
C GLU A 157 -20.69 -3.35 -18.85
N ILE A 158 -21.34 -3.47 -17.68
CA ILE A 158 -21.52 -4.69 -16.92
C ILE A 158 -22.94 -4.75 -16.35
N LEU A 159 -23.40 -5.96 -15.99
CA LEU A 159 -24.73 -6.18 -15.42
C LEU A 159 -24.84 -5.56 -14.01
N ASP A 160 -26.06 -5.11 -13.66
CA ASP A 160 -26.37 -4.69 -12.30
C ASP A 160 -26.51 -5.92 -11.40
N ARG A 161 -25.66 -6.02 -10.40
CA ARG A 161 -25.68 -7.10 -9.38
C ARG A 161 -24.96 -6.65 -8.11
N ASP A 162 -25.01 -7.45 -7.05
CA ASP A 162 -24.15 -7.26 -5.87
C ASP A 162 -22.67 -7.57 -6.25
N TRP A 163 -21.88 -6.49 -6.40
CA TRP A 163 -20.48 -6.58 -6.74
C TRP A 163 -19.56 -6.80 -5.54
N ARG A 164 -20.09 -6.73 -4.32
CA ARG A 164 -19.27 -6.87 -3.10
C ARG A 164 -18.54 -8.20 -3.03
N PHE A 165 -19.19 -9.30 -3.42
CA PHE A 165 -18.56 -10.62 -3.44
C PHE A 165 -17.39 -10.66 -4.41
N ALA A 166 -17.56 -10.16 -5.63
CA ALA A 166 -16.51 -10.14 -6.65
C ALA A 166 -15.35 -9.21 -6.23
N ALA A 167 -15.65 -8.04 -5.66
CA ALA A 167 -14.64 -7.12 -5.12
C ALA A 167 -13.82 -7.76 -3.99
N LEU A 168 -14.49 -8.43 -3.05
CA LEU A 168 -13.82 -9.14 -1.96
C LEU A 168 -12.97 -10.31 -2.47
N ALA A 169 -13.48 -11.06 -3.46
CA ALA A 169 -12.74 -12.15 -4.10
C ALA A 169 -11.48 -11.63 -4.81
N LEU A 170 -11.59 -10.52 -5.56
CA LEU A 170 -10.45 -9.87 -6.22
C LEU A 170 -9.38 -9.45 -5.21
N VAL A 171 -9.76 -8.68 -4.17
CA VAL A 171 -8.82 -8.20 -3.15
C VAL A 171 -8.18 -9.36 -2.40
N GLY A 172 -8.94 -10.41 -2.10
CA GLY A 172 -8.43 -11.64 -1.47
C GLY A 172 -7.45 -12.38 -2.37
N ALA A 173 -7.79 -12.56 -3.64
CA ALA A 173 -6.92 -13.24 -4.62
C ALA A 173 -5.61 -12.48 -4.85
N VAL A 174 -5.66 -11.16 -5.06
CA VAL A 174 -4.47 -10.32 -5.18
C VAL A 174 -3.57 -10.46 -3.93
N THR A 175 -4.17 -10.38 -2.74
CA THR A 175 -3.43 -10.51 -1.48
C THR A 175 -2.73 -11.87 -1.39
N ALA A 176 -3.45 -12.97 -1.67
CA ALA A 176 -2.90 -14.33 -1.56
C ALA A 176 -1.81 -14.60 -2.61
N ILE A 177 -2.01 -14.14 -3.85
CA ILE A 177 -1.05 -14.36 -4.95
C ILE A 177 0.23 -13.55 -4.73
N VAL A 178 0.13 -12.28 -4.33
CA VAL A 178 1.31 -11.45 -4.06
C VAL A 178 2.03 -11.92 -2.79
N TYR A 179 1.31 -12.38 -1.78
CA TYR A 179 1.90 -13.03 -0.58
C TYR A 179 2.76 -14.23 -0.98
N ASP A 180 2.21 -15.16 -1.78
CA ASP A 180 2.95 -16.34 -2.26
C ASP A 180 4.17 -15.94 -3.09
N TRP A 181 4.00 -15.00 -4.00
CA TRP A 181 5.09 -14.45 -4.82
C TRP A 181 6.22 -13.83 -3.98
N ALA A 182 5.87 -13.07 -2.93
CA ALA A 182 6.85 -12.41 -2.06
C ALA A 182 7.65 -13.39 -1.18
N LEU A 183 7.04 -14.54 -0.79
CA LEU A 183 7.68 -15.53 0.08
C LEU A 183 8.54 -16.54 -0.67
N HIS A 184 8.13 -16.97 -1.86
CA HIS A 184 8.69 -18.15 -2.50
C HIS A 184 9.73 -17.85 -3.57
N GLN A 185 10.36 -16.69 -3.56
CA GLN A 185 11.25 -16.19 -4.61
C GLN A 185 10.59 -16.31 -6.00
N PRO A 186 10.27 -15.23 -6.68
CA PRO A 186 9.28 -15.15 -7.75
C PRO A 186 9.41 -16.30 -8.74
N ARG A 187 8.39 -17.17 -8.79
CA ARG A 187 8.27 -18.23 -9.79
C ARG A 187 7.97 -17.66 -11.17
N SER A 188 7.45 -16.44 -11.21
CA SER A 188 7.15 -15.67 -12.41
C SER A 188 7.86 -14.32 -12.36
N SER A 189 8.11 -13.73 -13.54
CA SER A 189 8.56 -12.34 -13.60
C SER A 189 7.48 -11.40 -13.06
N ARG A 190 7.88 -10.19 -12.69
CA ARG A 190 6.96 -9.14 -12.26
C ARG A 190 5.89 -8.88 -13.34
N GLU A 191 6.30 -8.76 -14.60
CA GLU A 191 5.43 -8.49 -15.74
C GLU A 191 4.39 -9.59 -15.93
N ALA A 192 4.80 -10.87 -15.79
CA ALA A 192 3.89 -12.00 -15.86
C ALA A 192 2.87 -11.98 -14.71
N LEU A 193 3.30 -11.65 -13.49
CA LEU A 193 2.41 -11.51 -12.34
C LEU A 193 1.40 -10.37 -12.56
N GLU A 194 1.87 -9.20 -12.99
CA GLU A 194 1.04 -8.03 -13.27
C GLU A 194 -0.02 -8.36 -14.33
N THR A 195 0.35 -9.00 -15.44
CA THR A 195 -0.58 -9.44 -16.48
C THR A 195 -1.63 -10.41 -15.93
N GLN A 196 -1.22 -11.44 -15.20
CA GLN A 196 -2.14 -12.44 -14.66
C GLN A 196 -3.14 -11.82 -13.64
N LEU A 197 -2.69 -10.86 -12.82
CA LEU A 197 -3.57 -10.17 -11.85
C LEU A 197 -4.54 -9.22 -12.55
N ALA A 198 -4.11 -8.54 -13.61
CA ALA A 198 -4.97 -7.70 -14.43
C ALA A 198 -6.06 -8.53 -15.15
N ASP A 199 -5.68 -9.66 -15.75
CA ASP A 199 -6.61 -10.60 -16.40
C ASP A 199 -7.61 -11.18 -15.40
N LEU A 200 -7.14 -11.59 -14.21
CA LEU A 200 -8.00 -12.08 -13.14
C LEU A 200 -9.03 -11.05 -12.72
N ALA A 201 -8.62 -9.79 -12.58
CA ALA A 201 -9.52 -8.70 -12.22
C ALA A 201 -10.61 -8.50 -13.28
N LEU A 202 -10.27 -8.54 -14.56
CA LEU A 202 -11.24 -8.49 -15.64
C LEU A 202 -12.23 -9.64 -15.56
N VAL A 203 -11.76 -10.87 -15.42
CA VAL A 203 -12.65 -12.04 -15.31
C VAL A 203 -13.61 -11.90 -14.15
N LEU A 204 -13.14 -11.49 -12.97
CA LEU A 204 -13.99 -11.34 -11.77
C LEU A 204 -15.00 -10.21 -11.89
N LEU A 205 -14.66 -9.12 -12.59
CA LEU A 205 -15.48 -7.91 -12.64
C LEU A 205 -16.30 -7.76 -13.93
N THR A 206 -16.11 -8.65 -14.93
CA THR A 206 -16.87 -8.56 -16.20
C THR A 206 -17.60 -9.86 -16.56
N ALA A 207 -17.23 -11.01 -15.94
CA ALA A 207 -17.91 -12.26 -16.26
C ALA A 207 -19.38 -12.25 -15.84
N ASP A 208 -20.25 -12.68 -16.73
CA ASP A 208 -21.64 -12.95 -16.40
C ASP A 208 -21.75 -14.09 -15.39
N PRO A 209 -22.67 -14.03 -14.45
CA PRO A 209 -22.94 -15.16 -13.56
C PRO A 209 -23.42 -16.35 -14.39
N PRO A 210 -23.04 -17.58 -14.02
CA PRO A 210 -23.61 -18.76 -14.68
C PRO A 210 -25.12 -18.75 -14.52
N ALA A 211 -25.81 -19.09 -15.60
CA ALA A 211 -27.27 -19.20 -15.65
C ALA A 211 -27.80 -20.25 -14.67
#